data_1fb357a6b1ac5f7a58101b1b7244fbba
#
_entry.id   1fb357a6b1ac5f7a58101b1b7244fbba
#
_cell.length_a   1.000
_cell.length_b   1.000
_cell.length_c   1.000
_cell.angle_alpha   90.00
_cell.angle_beta   90.00
_cell.angle_gamma   90.00
#
_symmetry.space_group_name_H-M   'P 1'
#
loop_
_entity.id
_entity.type
_entity.pdbx_description
1 polymer ?
#
loop_
_entity_poly.entity_id
_entity_poly.type
_entity_poly.pdbx_seq_one_letter_code
_entity_poly.pdbx_strand_id
1 'polypeptide(L)'
;MVFVATPPAFRPIHFQYATEKGVHSFLEKPIAVDPAGYRKIMATAKQAQAKNLSVVCGTQRHHQRPYVEAFQKIQEGYIGEITGGNVYWNQGILWYKVRQKGWTDTEWMIRDWVNWKWMSGDHIVEQHVHNIDVFLWMSGLKPVKATAFGARHRRITGDQYDQFSVDFEMENCIHLHSMCRQIDGCSNNVSEFVQGTKGSWNSANHEIKDLAGNVIWKFDAEAEKAAHKQTNAYVLEHVDWVNHIRKGTMHDEATECGISCLAGVMGREAAYSGATVNWDEVSASKQNYLAEFKQELGKQDMEKCVVMVPGKAK
;
A
#
# COMPACT_ATOMS: atom_id res chain seq x y z
N MET A 1 -18.74 -13.15 -8.00
CA MET A 1 -17.51 -12.71 -7.31
C MET A 1 -16.31 -12.91 -8.22
N VAL A 2 -15.37 -11.99 -8.19
CA VAL A 2 -14.09 -12.11 -8.93
C VAL A 2 -12.91 -11.76 -8.01
N PHE A 3 -11.79 -12.48 -8.18
CA PHE A 3 -10.51 -12.18 -7.54
C PHE A 3 -9.58 -11.55 -8.57
N VAL A 4 -9.08 -10.34 -8.30
CA VAL A 4 -8.18 -9.59 -9.18
C VAL A 4 -6.78 -9.59 -8.56
N ALA A 5 -5.97 -10.59 -8.93
CA ALA A 5 -4.60 -10.78 -8.46
C ALA A 5 -3.56 -10.57 -9.59
N THR A 6 -3.93 -9.87 -10.65
CA THR A 6 -3.04 -9.51 -11.77
C THR A 6 -1.97 -8.51 -11.31
N PRO A 7 -0.87 -8.29 -12.08
CA PRO A 7 0.08 -7.23 -11.74
C PRO A 7 -0.63 -5.89 -11.54
N PRO A 8 -0.19 -5.08 -10.57
CA PRO A 8 -0.96 -3.93 -10.06
C PRO A 8 -1.43 -2.91 -11.11
N ALA A 9 -0.61 -2.66 -12.14
CA ALA A 9 -0.96 -1.72 -13.22
C ALA A 9 -2.29 -2.05 -13.93
N PHE A 10 -2.68 -3.32 -13.96
CA PHE A 10 -3.89 -3.76 -14.67
C PHE A 10 -5.14 -3.78 -13.78
N ARG A 11 -4.99 -3.66 -12.47
CA ARG A 11 -6.12 -3.77 -11.52
C ARG A 11 -7.19 -2.71 -11.71
N PRO A 12 -6.87 -1.43 -12.00
CA PRO A 12 -7.89 -0.42 -12.23
C PRO A 12 -8.82 -0.74 -13.41
N ILE A 13 -8.30 -1.30 -14.51
CA ILE A 13 -9.15 -1.67 -15.67
C ILE A 13 -9.96 -2.94 -15.40
N HIS A 14 -9.40 -3.90 -14.67
CA HIS A 14 -10.11 -5.13 -14.30
C HIS A 14 -11.23 -4.86 -13.31
N PHE A 15 -10.99 -3.98 -12.32
CA PHE A 15 -12.00 -3.56 -11.37
C PHE A 15 -13.15 -2.81 -12.05
N GLN A 16 -12.82 -1.89 -12.97
CA GLN A 16 -13.85 -1.20 -13.76
C GLN A 16 -14.72 -2.20 -14.50
N TYR A 17 -14.11 -3.14 -15.24
CA TYR A 17 -14.85 -4.15 -16.00
C TYR A 17 -15.74 -5.02 -15.11
N ALA A 18 -15.22 -5.50 -13.97
CA ALA A 18 -15.99 -6.26 -13.00
C ALA A 18 -17.20 -5.48 -12.46
N THR A 19 -16.99 -4.21 -12.13
CA THR A 19 -18.05 -3.30 -11.65
C THR A 19 -19.12 -3.05 -12.72
N GLU A 20 -18.72 -2.85 -13.98
CA GLU A 20 -19.65 -2.72 -15.11
C GLU A 20 -20.54 -3.96 -15.26
N LYS A 21 -19.96 -5.15 -15.04
CA LYS A 21 -20.67 -6.44 -15.06
C LYS A 21 -21.48 -6.74 -13.80
N GLY A 22 -21.48 -5.85 -12.80
CA GLY A 22 -22.23 -6.07 -11.57
C GLY A 22 -21.64 -7.17 -10.67
N VAL A 23 -20.33 -7.31 -10.62
CA VAL A 23 -19.63 -8.39 -9.92
C VAL A 23 -18.90 -7.86 -8.70
N HIS A 24 -19.16 -8.44 -7.50
CA HIS A 24 -18.38 -8.20 -6.29
C HIS A 24 -16.92 -8.55 -6.52
N SER A 25 -15.99 -7.74 -6.02
CA SER A 25 -14.57 -7.84 -6.32
C SER A 25 -13.70 -7.95 -5.07
N PHE A 26 -12.76 -8.89 -5.08
CA PHE A 26 -11.58 -8.87 -4.24
C PHE A 26 -10.41 -8.33 -5.07
N LEU A 27 -9.75 -7.30 -4.59
CA LEU A 27 -8.64 -6.64 -5.28
C LEU A 27 -7.36 -6.82 -4.48
N GLU A 28 -6.39 -7.56 -5.02
CA GLU A 28 -5.07 -7.57 -4.40
C GLU A 28 -4.44 -6.17 -4.37
N LYS A 29 -3.70 -5.87 -3.30
CA LYS A 29 -2.93 -4.63 -3.17
C LYS A 29 -1.60 -4.68 -3.98
N PRO A 30 -1.09 -3.54 -4.41
CA PRO A 30 -1.73 -2.24 -4.51
C PRO A 30 -2.76 -2.20 -5.63
N ILE A 31 -3.84 -1.49 -5.43
CA ILE A 31 -4.92 -1.42 -6.42
C ILE A 31 -4.70 -0.35 -7.50
N ALA A 32 -3.70 0.51 -7.30
CA ALA A 32 -3.22 1.48 -8.28
C ALA A 32 -1.71 1.71 -8.10
N VAL A 33 -1.02 2.10 -9.19
CA VAL A 33 0.44 2.34 -9.20
C VAL A 33 0.81 3.74 -9.68
N ASP A 34 -0.17 4.50 -10.11
CA ASP A 34 -0.02 5.86 -10.62
C ASP A 34 -1.30 6.70 -10.40
N PRO A 35 -1.23 8.03 -10.60
CA PRO A 35 -2.37 8.92 -10.39
C PRO A 35 -3.56 8.64 -11.30
N ALA A 36 -3.35 8.20 -12.54
CA ALA A 36 -4.44 7.85 -13.45
C ALA A 36 -5.19 6.60 -12.96
N GLY A 37 -4.45 5.58 -12.51
CA GLY A 37 -5.00 4.37 -11.89
C GLY A 37 -5.77 4.70 -10.62
N TYR A 38 -5.23 5.54 -9.75
CA TYR A 38 -5.91 6.02 -8.54
C TYR A 38 -7.27 6.67 -8.88
N ARG A 39 -7.31 7.65 -9.81
CA ARG A 39 -8.58 8.30 -10.19
C ARG A 39 -9.58 7.30 -10.77
N LYS A 40 -9.12 6.33 -11.54
CA LYS A 40 -9.98 5.26 -12.08
C LYS A 40 -10.54 4.40 -10.94
N ILE A 41 -9.73 4.01 -9.96
CA ILE A 41 -10.19 3.29 -8.77
C ILE A 41 -11.26 4.08 -8.03
N MET A 42 -11.02 5.36 -7.72
CA MET A 42 -11.96 6.21 -6.99
C MET A 42 -13.31 6.36 -7.72
N ALA A 43 -13.26 6.53 -9.04
CA ALA A 43 -14.48 6.61 -9.86
C ALA A 43 -15.22 5.27 -9.89
N THR A 44 -14.50 4.16 -9.98
CA THR A 44 -15.08 2.81 -10.03
C THR A 44 -15.65 2.39 -8.68
N ALA A 45 -14.99 2.73 -7.56
CA ALA A 45 -15.50 2.49 -6.21
C ALA A 45 -16.88 3.15 -6.00
N LYS A 46 -17.05 4.42 -6.41
CA LYS A 46 -18.35 5.11 -6.38
C LYS A 46 -19.42 4.38 -7.22
N GLN A 47 -19.04 3.83 -8.38
CA GLN A 47 -19.96 3.04 -9.20
C GLN A 47 -20.32 1.70 -8.54
N ALA A 48 -19.34 1.04 -7.90
CA ALA A 48 -19.57 -0.20 -7.16
C ALA A 48 -20.51 0.02 -5.97
N GLN A 49 -20.30 1.10 -5.21
CA GLN A 49 -21.20 1.51 -4.12
C GLN A 49 -22.63 1.75 -4.63
N ALA A 50 -22.80 2.50 -5.74
CA ALA A 50 -24.10 2.77 -6.34
C ALA A 50 -24.82 1.51 -6.83
N LYS A 51 -24.07 0.44 -7.13
CA LYS A 51 -24.61 -0.88 -7.52
C LYS A 51 -24.73 -1.86 -6.36
N ASN A 52 -24.48 -1.44 -5.12
CA ASN A 52 -24.44 -2.29 -3.93
C ASN A 52 -23.47 -3.48 -4.05
N LEU A 53 -22.30 -3.25 -4.68
CA LEU A 53 -21.28 -4.26 -4.83
C LEU A 53 -20.27 -4.15 -3.67
N SER A 54 -19.99 -5.28 -3.01
CA SER A 54 -18.94 -5.37 -1.99
C SER A 54 -17.57 -5.50 -2.64
N VAL A 55 -16.62 -4.68 -2.18
CA VAL A 55 -15.23 -4.67 -2.60
C VAL A 55 -14.34 -4.79 -1.36
N VAL A 56 -13.48 -5.81 -1.32
CA VAL A 56 -12.45 -6.00 -0.30
C VAL A 56 -11.09 -5.97 -0.98
N CYS A 57 -10.11 -5.39 -0.30
CA CYS A 57 -8.74 -5.26 -0.79
C CYS A 57 -7.80 -6.19 -0.03
N GLY A 58 -6.65 -6.55 -0.63
CA GLY A 58 -5.60 -7.35 -0.01
C GLY A 58 -4.83 -6.59 1.08
N THR A 59 -5.49 -5.68 1.80
CA THR A 59 -4.99 -4.97 2.98
C THR A 59 -5.28 -5.78 4.23
N GLN A 60 -4.74 -7.01 4.29
CA GLN A 60 -5.08 -8.03 5.29
C GLN A 60 -5.00 -7.57 6.75
N ARG A 61 -4.28 -6.47 7.04
CA ARG A 61 -4.15 -5.93 8.41
C ARG A 61 -5.46 -5.40 8.96
N HIS A 62 -6.38 -4.95 8.10
CA HIS A 62 -7.73 -4.58 8.48
C HIS A 62 -8.58 -5.76 9.00
N HIS A 63 -8.15 -6.99 8.71
CA HIS A 63 -8.78 -8.24 9.15
C HIS A 63 -7.93 -9.01 10.16
N GLN A 64 -6.71 -8.54 10.47
CA GLN A 64 -5.80 -9.17 11.40
C GLN A 64 -6.15 -8.76 12.83
N ARG A 65 -6.56 -9.71 13.66
CA ARG A 65 -7.10 -9.47 15.00
C ARG A 65 -6.29 -8.48 15.86
N PRO A 66 -4.95 -8.64 16.04
CA PRO A 66 -4.19 -7.70 16.85
C PRO A 66 -4.22 -6.26 16.32
N TYR A 67 -4.37 -6.06 15.01
CA TYR A 67 -4.53 -4.73 14.43
C TYR A 67 -5.94 -4.18 14.65
N VAL A 68 -6.96 -5.01 14.46
CA VAL A 68 -8.37 -4.63 14.67
C VAL A 68 -8.61 -4.24 16.12
N GLU A 69 -8.12 -5.02 17.09
CA GLU A 69 -8.24 -4.69 18.50
C GLU A 69 -7.44 -3.44 18.87
N ALA A 70 -6.20 -3.30 18.34
CA ALA A 70 -5.41 -2.09 18.56
C ALA A 70 -6.12 -0.85 18.00
N PHE A 71 -6.72 -0.93 16.81
CA PHE A 71 -7.54 0.14 16.24
C PHE A 71 -8.67 0.53 17.21
N GLN A 72 -9.42 -0.45 17.72
CA GLN A 72 -10.50 -0.19 18.69
C GLN A 72 -9.97 0.53 19.95
N LYS A 73 -8.83 0.06 20.50
CA LYS A 73 -8.21 0.70 21.69
C LYS A 73 -7.72 2.13 21.41
N ILE A 74 -7.20 2.39 20.23
CA ILE A 74 -6.82 3.74 19.81
C ILE A 74 -8.06 4.63 19.71
N GLN A 75 -9.16 4.16 19.08
CA GLN A 75 -10.42 4.89 18.99
C GLN A 75 -11.08 5.09 20.36
N GLU A 76 -10.89 4.19 21.32
CA GLU A 76 -11.29 4.34 22.73
C GLU A 76 -10.44 5.38 23.50
N GLY A 77 -9.38 5.92 22.86
CA GLY A 77 -8.55 6.99 23.41
C GLY A 77 -7.39 6.52 24.33
N TYR A 78 -6.98 5.26 24.22
CA TYR A 78 -5.87 4.71 25.02
C TYR A 78 -4.55 5.46 24.82
N ILE A 79 -4.27 5.97 23.62
CA ILE A 79 -3.09 6.79 23.34
C ILE A 79 -3.39 8.30 23.30
N GLY A 80 -4.65 8.69 23.48
CA GLY A 80 -5.10 10.08 23.31
C GLY A 80 -5.14 10.51 21.85
N GLU A 81 -4.94 11.81 21.58
CA GLU A 81 -4.84 12.34 20.22
C GLU A 81 -3.54 11.89 19.56
N ILE A 82 -3.61 11.44 18.29
CA ILE A 82 -2.41 11.02 17.55
C ILE A 82 -1.56 12.26 17.23
N THR A 83 -0.27 12.19 17.55
CA THR A 83 0.71 13.27 17.38
C THR A 83 1.76 12.96 16.30
N GLY A 84 1.78 11.74 15.77
CA GLY A 84 2.69 11.33 14.72
C GLY A 84 2.88 9.81 14.70
N GLY A 85 3.79 9.34 13.86
CA GLY A 85 4.11 7.92 13.78
C GLY A 85 5.29 7.61 12.90
N ASN A 86 5.70 6.34 12.97
CA ASN A 86 6.74 5.79 12.15
C ASN A 86 6.28 4.45 11.58
N VAL A 87 6.51 4.23 10.28
CA VAL A 87 6.16 2.98 9.61
C VAL A 87 7.35 2.44 8.85
N TYR A 88 7.53 1.11 8.92
CA TYR A 88 8.73 0.47 8.42
C TYR A 88 8.40 -0.78 7.60
N TRP A 89 9.02 -0.90 6.40
CA TRP A 89 9.11 -2.14 5.65
C TRP A 89 10.55 -2.37 5.21
N ASN A 90 11.42 -2.69 6.17
CA ASN A 90 12.83 -2.96 5.90
C ASN A 90 13.05 -4.47 5.88
N GLN A 91 13.34 -5.03 4.70
CA GLN A 91 13.61 -6.45 4.53
C GLN A 91 14.60 -6.68 3.38
N GLY A 92 14.93 -7.94 3.11
CA GLY A 92 15.70 -8.36 1.95
C GLY A 92 14.94 -8.15 0.64
N ILE A 93 15.65 -8.37 -0.47
CA ILE A 93 15.04 -8.36 -1.82
C ILE A 93 13.99 -9.49 -1.91
N LEU A 94 12.89 -9.24 -2.62
CA LEU A 94 11.86 -10.26 -2.81
C LEU A 94 12.36 -11.32 -3.82
N TRP A 95 11.83 -11.30 -4.99
CA TRP A 95 12.22 -12.19 -6.07
C TRP A 95 12.47 -11.37 -7.33
N TYR A 96 13.24 -11.91 -8.26
CA TYR A 96 13.44 -11.33 -9.59
C TYR A 96 13.58 -12.43 -10.64
N LYS A 97 13.35 -12.07 -11.88
CA LYS A 97 13.49 -12.95 -13.02
C LYS A 97 14.44 -12.33 -14.04
N VAL A 98 15.64 -12.90 -14.16
CA VAL A 98 16.57 -12.53 -15.23
C VAL A 98 15.97 -12.95 -16.58
N ARG A 99 16.10 -12.06 -17.55
CA ARG A 99 15.61 -12.31 -18.91
C ARG A 99 16.17 -13.60 -19.50
N GLN A 100 15.30 -14.47 -20.00
CA GLN A 100 15.67 -15.69 -20.68
C GLN A 100 15.73 -15.50 -22.19
N LYS A 101 16.52 -16.37 -22.88
CA LYS A 101 16.58 -16.38 -24.34
C LYS A 101 15.18 -16.62 -24.93
N GLY A 102 14.78 -15.79 -25.87
CA GLY A 102 13.48 -15.89 -26.56
C GLY A 102 12.35 -15.08 -25.90
N TRP A 103 12.51 -14.59 -24.67
CA TRP A 103 11.51 -13.69 -24.09
C TRP A 103 11.53 -12.32 -24.76
N THR A 104 10.35 -11.81 -25.12
CA THR A 104 10.18 -10.43 -25.53
C THR A 104 10.32 -9.49 -24.32
N ASP A 105 10.44 -8.19 -24.56
CA ASP A 105 10.54 -7.21 -23.46
C ASP A 105 9.29 -7.26 -22.57
N THR A 106 8.11 -7.26 -23.18
CA THR A 106 6.85 -7.31 -22.42
C THR A 106 6.73 -8.61 -21.63
N GLU A 107 7.10 -9.76 -22.24
CA GLU A 107 7.05 -11.05 -21.52
C GLU A 107 7.99 -11.04 -20.31
N TRP A 108 9.21 -10.54 -20.47
CA TRP A 108 10.14 -10.40 -19.34
C TRP A 108 9.58 -9.50 -18.25
N MET A 109 9.08 -8.32 -18.61
CA MET A 109 8.50 -7.38 -17.66
C MET A 109 7.30 -7.98 -16.90
N ILE A 110 6.43 -8.74 -17.59
CA ILE A 110 5.30 -9.41 -16.91
C ILE A 110 5.80 -10.51 -15.96
N ARG A 111 6.81 -11.30 -16.35
CA ARG A 111 7.38 -12.36 -15.49
C ARG A 111 8.17 -11.83 -14.31
N ASP A 112 8.71 -10.62 -14.43
CA ASP A 112 9.51 -9.90 -13.43
C ASP A 112 8.78 -8.64 -12.92
N TRP A 113 7.45 -8.65 -12.97
CA TRP A 113 6.59 -7.47 -12.80
C TRP A 113 6.86 -6.66 -11.52
N VAL A 114 7.26 -7.32 -10.43
CA VAL A 114 7.51 -6.68 -9.15
C VAL A 114 8.66 -5.67 -9.20
N ASN A 115 9.59 -5.83 -10.14
CA ASN A 115 10.79 -5.00 -10.28
C ASN A 115 10.64 -3.84 -11.28
N TRP A 116 9.52 -3.75 -11.99
CA TRP A 116 9.26 -2.70 -12.95
C TRP A 116 8.28 -1.66 -12.38
N LYS A 117 8.75 -0.41 -12.31
CA LYS A 117 7.98 0.73 -11.76
C LYS A 117 6.58 0.84 -12.36
N TRP A 118 6.47 0.71 -13.69
CA TRP A 118 5.18 0.86 -14.36
C TRP A 118 4.18 -0.25 -14.02
N MET A 119 4.64 -1.43 -13.62
CA MET A 119 3.76 -2.56 -13.27
C MET A 119 3.40 -2.61 -11.79
N SER A 120 4.37 -2.30 -10.92
CA SER A 120 4.23 -2.47 -9.46
C SER A 120 4.12 -1.16 -8.69
N GLY A 121 4.53 -0.05 -9.28
CA GLY A 121 4.56 1.25 -8.61
C GLY A 121 5.83 1.52 -7.79
N ASP A 122 6.83 0.65 -7.86
CA ASP A 122 7.98 0.54 -6.96
C ASP A 122 7.61 -0.07 -5.59
N HIS A 123 8.59 -0.58 -4.84
CA HIS A 123 8.35 -1.32 -3.61
C HIS A 123 7.72 -0.49 -2.48
N ILE A 124 7.86 0.83 -2.52
CA ILE A 124 7.15 1.72 -1.60
C ILE A 124 5.62 1.62 -1.80
N VAL A 125 5.16 1.44 -3.04
CA VAL A 125 3.74 1.24 -3.37
C VAL A 125 3.37 -0.24 -3.27
N GLU A 126 4.23 -1.15 -3.77
CA GLU A 126 3.90 -2.58 -3.86
C GLU A 126 3.92 -3.26 -2.49
N GLN A 127 4.91 -2.95 -1.63
CA GLN A 127 5.04 -3.59 -0.31
C GLN A 127 4.73 -2.64 0.84
N HIS A 128 5.36 -1.50 0.86
CA HIS A 128 5.27 -0.61 2.01
C HIS A 128 3.92 0.07 2.17
N VAL A 129 3.08 0.03 1.14
CA VAL A 129 1.68 0.46 1.22
C VAL A 129 0.95 -0.15 2.42
N HIS A 130 1.25 -1.39 2.80
CA HIS A 130 0.65 -2.03 3.98
C HIS A 130 0.86 -1.24 5.28
N ASN A 131 2.06 -0.66 5.47
CA ASN A 131 2.37 0.09 6.70
C ASN A 131 1.85 1.52 6.62
N ILE A 132 1.94 2.15 5.43
CA ILE A 132 1.34 3.47 5.19
C ILE A 132 -0.17 3.38 5.46
N ASP A 133 -0.84 2.39 4.90
CA ASP A 133 -2.27 2.10 5.06
C ASP A 133 -2.68 1.98 6.53
N VAL A 134 -1.93 1.22 7.32
CA VAL A 134 -2.20 1.09 8.77
C VAL A 134 -2.21 2.44 9.48
N PHE A 135 -1.23 3.32 9.20
CA PHE A 135 -1.20 4.62 9.85
C PHE A 135 -2.38 5.50 9.40
N LEU A 136 -2.70 5.50 8.10
CA LEU A 136 -3.85 6.25 7.59
C LEU A 136 -5.16 5.75 8.21
N TRP A 137 -5.33 4.44 8.33
CA TRP A 137 -6.47 3.81 8.97
C TRP A 137 -6.56 4.18 10.47
N MET A 138 -5.46 4.03 11.24
CA MET A 138 -5.42 4.32 12.68
C MET A 138 -5.72 5.79 12.97
N SER A 139 -5.22 6.70 12.15
CA SER A 139 -5.36 8.15 12.34
C SER A 139 -6.60 8.75 11.71
N GLY A 140 -7.17 8.12 10.67
CA GLY A 140 -8.22 8.70 9.84
C GLY A 140 -7.77 9.89 8.98
N LEU A 141 -6.45 10.12 8.86
CA LEU A 141 -5.86 11.25 8.15
C LEU A 141 -5.25 10.81 6.82
N LYS A 142 -5.11 11.74 5.89
CA LYS A 142 -4.32 11.57 4.67
C LYS A 142 -3.17 12.58 4.61
N PRO A 143 -2.09 12.31 3.87
CA PRO A 143 -1.01 13.26 3.70
C PRO A 143 -1.43 14.42 2.78
N VAL A 144 -0.90 15.61 3.09
CA VAL A 144 -1.04 16.81 2.24
C VAL A 144 0.24 17.12 1.49
N LYS A 145 1.39 16.71 2.05
CA LYS A 145 2.72 16.94 1.50
C LYS A 145 3.64 15.76 1.76
N ALA A 146 4.62 15.53 0.87
CA ALA A 146 5.71 14.58 1.10
C ALA A 146 7.05 15.16 0.65
N THR A 147 8.10 14.91 1.48
CA THR A 147 9.50 15.14 1.14
C THR A 147 10.23 13.82 1.35
N ALA A 148 11.13 13.43 0.42
CA ALA A 148 11.68 12.09 0.47
C ALA A 148 13.10 11.98 -0.07
N PHE A 149 13.79 10.95 0.40
CA PHE A 149 15.05 10.45 -0.18
C PHE A 149 14.83 9.02 -0.66
N GLY A 150 15.58 8.64 -1.69
CA GLY A 150 15.60 7.27 -2.17
C GLY A 150 16.80 7.03 -3.07
N ALA A 151 17.16 5.77 -3.26
CA ALA A 151 18.26 5.42 -4.13
C ALA A 151 18.19 3.97 -4.60
N ARG A 152 18.89 3.70 -5.72
CA ARG A 152 19.15 2.36 -6.22
C ARG A 152 20.61 1.99 -5.99
N HIS A 153 20.84 0.80 -5.40
CA HIS A 153 22.19 0.32 -5.10
C HIS A 153 22.44 -1.12 -5.59
N ARG A 154 21.47 -2.05 -5.37
CA ARG A 154 21.71 -3.49 -5.52
C ARG A 154 20.68 -4.24 -6.34
N ARG A 155 19.62 -3.61 -6.81
CA ARG A 155 18.64 -4.30 -7.66
C ARG A 155 19.27 -4.85 -8.92
N ILE A 156 18.94 -6.09 -9.25
CA ILE A 156 19.49 -6.84 -10.38
C ILE A 156 18.70 -6.55 -11.65
N THR A 157 17.37 -6.42 -11.54
CA THR A 157 16.46 -6.18 -12.68
C THR A 157 15.60 -4.94 -12.42
N GLY A 158 14.86 -4.51 -13.43
CA GLY A 158 13.91 -3.41 -13.33
C GLY A 158 14.52 -2.02 -13.21
N ASP A 159 13.69 -1.05 -12.89
CA ASP A 159 14.02 0.39 -12.86
C ASP A 159 13.71 1.08 -11.51
N GLN A 160 13.50 0.29 -10.46
CA GLN A 160 13.08 0.75 -9.13
C GLN A 160 14.27 1.15 -8.25
N TYR A 161 13.97 1.87 -7.17
CA TYR A 161 14.90 2.10 -6.07
C TYR A 161 14.98 0.89 -5.14
N ASP A 162 16.04 0.84 -4.29
CA ASP A 162 16.19 -0.17 -3.23
C ASP A 162 15.65 0.31 -1.89
N GLN A 163 15.57 1.62 -1.70
CA GLN A 163 15.19 2.23 -0.43
C GLN A 163 14.50 3.57 -0.61
N PHE A 164 13.63 3.87 0.34
CA PHE A 164 12.97 5.16 0.50
C PHE A 164 12.93 5.55 1.98
N SER A 165 13.09 6.86 2.22
CA SER A 165 12.78 7.50 3.49
C SER A 165 11.92 8.71 3.17
N VAL A 166 10.70 8.73 3.69
CA VAL A 166 9.68 9.73 3.36
C VAL A 166 9.16 10.36 4.64
N ASP A 167 9.09 11.66 4.67
CA ASP A 167 8.34 12.43 5.64
C ASP A 167 7.03 12.88 4.99
N PHE A 168 5.90 12.42 5.52
CA PHE A 168 4.57 12.85 5.14
C PHE A 168 4.04 13.85 6.17
N GLU A 169 3.69 15.07 5.74
CA GLU A 169 2.91 16.01 6.51
C GLU A 169 1.42 15.68 6.29
N MET A 170 0.70 15.46 7.38
CA MET A 170 -0.73 15.10 7.37
C MET A 170 -1.63 16.34 7.44
N GLU A 171 -2.94 16.17 7.18
CA GLU A 171 -3.93 17.27 7.18
C GLU A 171 -3.96 18.12 8.43
N ASN A 172 -3.61 17.57 9.59
CA ASN A 172 -3.57 18.27 10.89
C ASN A 172 -2.15 18.69 11.30
N CYS A 173 -1.21 18.77 10.36
CA CYS A 173 0.19 19.16 10.56
C CYS A 173 1.02 18.20 11.42
N ILE A 174 0.57 16.98 11.68
CA ILE A 174 1.41 15.93 12.26
C ILE A 174 2.23 15.25 11.17
N HIS A 175 3.30 14.55 11.55
CA HIS A 175 4.20 13.91 10.61
C HIS A 175 4.16 12.39 10.75
N LEU A 176 4.17 11.72 9.59
CA LEU A 176 4.40 10.28 9.47
C LEU A 176 5.77 10.08 8.81
N HIS A 177 6.74 9.54 9.56
CA HIS A 177 7.99 9.06 8.99
C HIS A 177 7.82 7.63 8.45
N SER A 178 8.09 7.46 7.17
CA SER A 178 7.91 6.22 6.42
C SER A 178 9.25 5.77 5.85
N MET A 179 9.70 4.55 6.18
CA MET A 179 11.00 4.04 5.75
C MET A 179 10.87 2.61 5.21
N CYS A 180 11.35 2.38 3.99
CA CYS A 180 11.36 1.03 3.42
C CYS A 180 12.64 0.74 2.66
N ARG A 181 13.02 -0.55 2.65
CA ARG A 181 14.24 -1.03 2.01
C ARG A 181 14.09 -2.50 1.59
N GLN A 182 14.63 -2.83 0.42
CA GLN A 182 14.76 -4.20 -0.08
C GLN A 182 16.22 -4.49 -0.44
N ILE A 183 17.07 -4.70 0.59
CA ILE A 183 18.50 -5.01 0.45
C ILE A 183 18.86 -6.15 1.42
N ASP A 184 19.43 -7.23 0.88
CA ASP A 184 19.88 -8.37 1.66
C ASP A 184 21.05 -8.03 2.59
N GLY A 185 21.16 -8.76 3.71
CA GLY A 185 22.24 -8.63 4.69
C GLY A 185 22.11 -7.41 5.60
N CYS A 186 20.95 -6.77 5.64
CA CYS A 186 20.66 -5.64 6.53
C CYS A 186 19.63 -6.03 7.61
N SER A 187 19.59 -5.27 8.70
CA SER A 187 18.59 -5.48 9.76
C SER A 187 17.16 -5.31 9.24
N ASN A 188 16.30 -6.27 9.54
CA ASN A 188 14.90 -6.25 9.17
C ASN A 188 14.05 -5.53 10.21
N ASN A 189 13.04 -4.81 9.74
CA ASN A 189 11.99 -4.22 10.56
C ASN A 189 10.74 -4.04 9.69
N VAL A 190 9.65 -4.76 10.03
CA VAL A 190 8.33 -4.57 9.40
C VAL A 190 7.36 -4.31 10.54
N SER A 191 7.08 -3.04 10.79
CA SER A 191 6.26 -2.61 11.93
C SER A 191 5.72 -1.20 11.74
N GLU A 192 4.77 -0.85 12.60
CA GLU A 192 4.21 0.50 12.77
C GLU A 192 4.36 0.93 14.25
N PHE A 193 4.60 2.22 14.43
CA PHE A 193 4.62 2.87 15.72
C PHE A 193 3.78 4.14 15.64
N VAL A 194 2.67 4.19 16.40
CA VAL A 194 1.75 5.33 16.45
C VAL A 194 1.88 6.01 17.79
N GLN A 195 2.14 7.31 17.79
CA GLN A 195 2.34 8.15 18.96
C GLN A 195 1.08 8.98 19.21
N GLY A 196 0.76 9.14 20.47
CA GLY A 196 -0.34 10.00 20.91
C GLY A 196 -0.02 10.76 22.19
N THR A 197 -0.94 11.64 22.60
CA THR A 197 -0.78 12.53 23.76
C THR A 197 -0.79 11.81 25.11
N LYS A 198 -1.24 10.55 25.18
CA LYS A 198 -1.31 9.75 26.42
C LYS A 198 -0.46 8.48 26.36
N GLY A 199 0.06 8.12 25.19
CA GLY A 199 0.82 6.88 25.05
C GLY A 199 1.16 6.57 23.59
N SER A 200 1.56 5.34 23.32
CA SER A 200 1.92 4.88 21.98
C SER A 200 1.53 3.42 21.77
N TRP A 201 1.23 3.09 20.52
CA TRP A 201 1.05 1.71 20.07
C TRP A 201 2.23 1.24 19.21
N ASN A 202 2.64 -0.02 19.39
CA ASN A 202 3.69 -0.66 18.61
C ASN A 202 3.19 -2.00 18.06
N SER A 203 3.14 -2.16 16.74
CA SER A 203 2.70 -3.39 16.11
C SER A 203 3.70 -4.55 16.21
N ALA A 204 4.99 -4.27 16.46
CA ALA A 204 6.00 -5.33 16.55
C ALA A 204 5.74 -6.30 17.70
N ASN A 205 5.10 -5.86 18.78
CA ASN A 205 4.70 -6.65 19.93
C ASN A 205 3.21 -6.53 20.28
N HIS A 206 2.46 -5.77 19.48
CA HIS A 206 1.04 -5.48 19.68
C HIS A 206 0.72 -4.99 21.10
N GLU A 207 1.46 -3.95 21.52
CA GLU A 207 1.34 -3.35 22.85
C GLU A 207 0.97 -1.87 22.75
N ILE A 208 0.15 -1.39 23.72
CA ILE A 208 -0.01 0.03 24.00
C ILE A 208 0.68 0.33 25.34
N LYS A 209 1.50 1.36 25.34
CA LYS A 209 2.18 1.88 26.53
C LYS A 209 1.71 3.29 26.83
N ASP A 210 1.62 3.63 28.13
CA ASP A 210 1.45 5.00 28.57
C ASP A 210 2.76 5.81 28.40
N LEU A 211 2.72 7.12 28.72
CA LEU A 211 3.90 7.98 28.62
C LEU A 211 4.99 7.65 29.66
N ALA A 212 4.68 6.89 30.70
CA ALA A 212 5.65 6.40 31.69
C ALA A 212 6.32 5.08 31.20
N GLY A 213 5.85 4.49 30.10
CA GLY A 213 6.38 3.25 29.55
C GLY A 213 5.70 1.98 30.07
N ASN A 214 4.66 2.10 30.91
CA ASN A 214 3.90 0.95 31.39
C ASN A 214 3.03 0.38 30.27
N VAL A 215 2.98 -0.94 30.15
CA VAL A 215 2.06 -1.61 29.21
C VAL A 215 0.64 -1.53 29.78
N ILE A 216 -0.25 -0.81 29.10
CA ILE A 216 -1.66 -0.64 29.50
C ILE A 216 -2.62 -1.49 28.65
N TRP A 217 -2.17 -2.01 27.54
CA TRP A 217 -2.84 -3.03 26.72
C TRP A 217 -1.81 -3.85 25.95
N LYS A 218 -2.11 -5.12 25.79
CA LYS A 218 -1.36 -6.06 24.96
C LYS A 218 -2.30 -7.09 24.37
N PHE A 219 -2.14 -7.39 23.09
CA PHE A 219 -2.90 -8.44 22.43
C PHE A 219 -2.54 -9.82 23.00
N ASP A 220 -3.57 -10.59 23.38
CA ASP A 220 -3.40 -11.97 23.88
C ASP A 220 -3.56 -12.99 22.74
N ALA A 221 -2.44 -13.34 22.11
CA ALA A 221 -2.43 -14.28 20.99
C ALA A 221 -2.83 -15.72 21.39
N GLU A 222 -2.63 -16.11 22.64
CA GLU A 222 -3.00 -17.46 23.11
C GLU A 222 -4.50 -17.53 23.38
N ALA A 223 -5.08 -16.50 23.99
CA ALA A 223 -6.53 -16.39 24.13
C ALA A 223 -7.24 -16.35 22.76
N GLU A 224 -6.69 -15.62 21.79
CA GLU A 224 -7.24 -15.57 20.43
C GLU A 224 -7.24 -16.96 19.75
N LYS A 225 -6.12 -17.69 19.82
CA LYS A 225 -6.03 -19.05 19.27
C LYS A 225 -6.99 -20.03 19.96
N ALA A 226 -7.19 -19.87 21.28
CA ALA A 226 -8.13 -20.70 22.03
C ALA A 226 -9.59 -20.41 21.64
N ALA A 227 -9.90 -19.15 21.38
CA ALA A 227 -11.27 -18.72 21.03
C ALA A 227 -11.64 -18.98 19.56
N HIS A 228 -10.68 -18.92 18.65
CA HIS A 228 -10.92 -18.94 17.21
C HIS A 228 -10.10 -20.02 16.49
N LYS A 229 -10.79 -20.86 15.69
CA LYS A 229 -10.15 -21.89 14.84
C LYS A 229 -9.34 -21.29 13.69
N GLN A 230 -9.68 -20.08 13.24
CA GLN A 230 -9.03 -19.39 12.14
C GLN A 230 -8.57 -18.01 12.58
N THR A 231 -7.26 -17.76 12.48
CA THR A 231 -6.61 -16.50 12.87
C THR A 231 -5.74 -15.91 11.73
N ASN A 232 -5.65 -16.62 10.59
CA ASN A 232 -4.90 -16.15 9.44
C ASN A 232 -5.64 -15.00 8.76
N ALA A 233 -5.05 -13.80 8.77
CA ALA A 233 -5.62 -12.59 8.21
C ALA A 233 -5.98 -12.72 6.72
N TYR A 234 -5.15 -13.41 5.93
CA TYR A 234 -5.43 -13.69 4.50
C TYR A 234 -6.64 -14.57 4.26
N VAL A 235 -7.07 -15.34 5.25
CA VAL A 235 -8.34 -16.08 5.20
C VAL A 235 -9.47 -15.23 5.73
N LEU A 236 -9.22 -14.45 6.80
CA LEU A 236 -10.24 -13.63 7.43
C LEU A 236 -10.77 -12.54 6.50
N GLU A 237 -9.91 -11.89 5.70
CA GLU A 237 -10.35 -10.90 4.70
C GLU A 237 -11.37 -11.49 3.70
N HIS A 238 -11.20 -12.74 3.29
CA HIS A 238 -12.14 -13.41 2.41
C HIS A 238 -13.41 -13.86 3.14
N VAL A 239 -13.30 -14.28 4.41
CA VAL A 239 -14.45 -14.62 5.25
C VAL A 239 -15.33 -13.39 5.46
N ASP A 240 -14.75 -12.26 5.79
CA ASP A 240 -15.46 -11.00 6.00
C ASP A 240 -16.15 -10.56 4.71
N TRP A 241 -15.45 -10.61 3.57
CA TRP A 241 -16.02 -10.28 2.27
C TRP A 241 -17.22 -11.16 1.92
N VAL A 242 -17.09 -12.49 2.06
CA VAL A 242 -18.20 -13.43 1.80
C VAL A 242 -19.38 -13.17 2.75
N ASN A 243 -19.10 -12.84 4.02
CA ASN A 243 -20.16 -12.52 4.98
C ASN A 243 -20.92 -11.24 4.60
N HIS A 244 -20.25 -10.17 4.14
CA HIS A 244 -20.89 -8.98 3.62
C HIS A 244 -21.79 -9.31 2.43
N ILE A 245 -21.31 -10.09 1.47
CA ILE A 245 -22.10 -10.49 0.30
C ILE A 245 -23.34 -11.31 0.71
N ARG A 246 -23.17 -12.30 1.60
CA ARG A 246 -24.27 -13.15 2.08
C ARG A 246 -25.34 -12.38 2.85
N LYS A 247 -24.95 -11.35 3.58
CA LYS A 247 -25.85 -10.46 4.32
C LYS A 247 -26.48 -9.39 3.43
N GLY A 248 -26.05 -9.26 2.18
CA GLY A 248 -26.47 -8.17 1.29
C GLY A 248 -26.01 -6.79 1.74
N THR A 249 -24.96 -6.73 2.58
CA THR A 249 -24.37 -5.48 3.05
C THR A 249 -23.24 -5.05 2.13
N MET A 250 -23.33 -3.82 1.63
CA MET A 250 -22.26 -3.22 0.86
C MET A 250 -21.04 -2.97 1.77
N HIS A 251 -19.85 -3.25 1.26
CA HIS A 251 -18.58 -2.97 1.93
C HIS A 251 -17.59 -2.44 0.90
N ASP A 252 -16.91 -1.35 1.19
CA ASP A 252 -15.95 -0.71 0.26
C ASP A 252 -14.62 -0.42 0.95
N GLU A 253 -13.61 -1.19 0.60
CA GLU A 253 -12.21 -0.91 0.98
C GLU A 253 -11.41 -0.27 -0.17
N ALA A 254 -11.97 -0.20 -1.39
CA ALA A 254 -11.24 0.34 -2.53
C ALA A 254 -10.94 1.84 -2.37
N THR A 255 -11.82 2.58 -1.69
CA THR A 255 -11.60 4.01 -1.43
C THR A 255 -10.37 4.22 -0.53
N GLU A 256 -10.31 3.55 0.63
CA GLU A 256 -9.20 3.69 1.59
C GLU A 256 -7.89 3.12 1.03
N CYS A 257 -7.92 1.93 0.45
CA CYS A 257 -6.76 1.33 -0.20
C CYS A 257 -6.25 2.19 -1.37
N GLY A 258 -7.14 2.84 -2.12
CA GLY A 258 -6.78 3.79 -3.17
C GLY A 258 -6.02 5.01 -2.63
N ILE A 259 -6.47 5.58 -1.51
CA ILE A 259 -5.80 6.68 -0.82
C ILE A 259 -4.39 6.24 -0.36
N SER A 260 -4.28 5.06 0.23
CA SER A 260 -3.01 4.49 0.69
C SER A 260 -2.03 4.26 -0.48
N CYS A 261 -2.53 3.77 -1.62
CA CYS A 261 -1.74 3.64 -2.84
C CYS A 261 -1.23 4.99 -3.35
N LEU A 262 -2.08 6.03 -3.37
CA LEU A 262 -1.67 7.37 -3.80
C LEU A 262 -0.66 8.00 -2.84
N ALA A 263 -0.76 7.77 -1.53
CA ALA A 263 0.25 8.19 -0.56
C ALA A 263 1.61 7.55 -0.87
N GLY A 264 1.65 6.24 -1.17
CA GLY A 264 2.86 5.58 -1.63
C GLY A 264 3.43 6.16 -2.93
N VAL A 265 2.56 6.47 -3.91
CA VAL A 265 2.94 7.16 -5.16
C VAL A 265 3.52 8.55 -4.88
N MET A 266 2.89 9.32 -3.99
CA MET A 266 3.36 10.65 -3.58
C MET A 266 4.76 10.59 -2.97
N GLY A 267 5.03 9.65 -2.06
CA GLY A 267 6.36 9.43 -1.48
C GLY A 267 7.39 9.00 -2.53
N ARG A 268 7.01 8.14 -3.48
CA ARG A 268 7.85 7.76 -4.62
C ARG A 268 8.22 8.97 -5.48
N GLU A 269 7.24 9.78 -5.88
CA GLU A 269 7.48 10.95 -6.74
C GLU A 269 8.35 11.99 -6.03
N ALA A 270 8.19 12.19 -4.72
CA ALA A 270 9.05 13.05 -3.91
C ALA A 270 10.50 12.55 -3.93
N ALA A 271 10.72 11.25 -3.73
CA ALA A 271 12.07 10.67 -3.77
C ALA A 271 12.70 10.72 -5.17
N TYR A 272 11.91 10.50 -6.21
CA TYR A 272 12.39 10.48 -7.60
C TYR A 272 12.74 11.87 -8.13
N SER A 273 11.96 12.88 -7.76
CA SER A 273 12.20 14.27 -8.17
C SER A 273 13.21 15.00 -7.28
N GLY A 274 13.29 14.63 -6.00
CA GLY A 274 13.98 15.39 -4.97
C GLY A 274 13.23 16.67 -4.55
N ALA A 275 12.01 16.84 -5.01
CA ALA A 275 11.15 17.97 -4.68
C ALA A 275 10.10 17.59 -3.62
N THR A 276 9.58 18.58 -2.90
CA THR A 276 8.36 18.41 -2.13
C THR A 276 7.18 18.22 -3.09
N VAL A 277 6.35 17.23 -2.83
CA VAL A 277 5.17 16.88 -3.63
C VAL A 277 3.91 17.10 -2.81
N ASN A 278 2.91 17.76 -3.40
CA ASN A 278 1.63 18.01 -2.76
C ASN A 278 0.57 16.99 -3.22
N TRP A 279 -0.36 16.64 -2.33
CA TRP A 279 -1.43 15.68 -2.61
C TRP A 279 -2.27 16.07 -3.82
N ASP A 280 -2.71 17.34 -3.88
CA ASP A 280 -3.56 17.81 -4.96
C ASP A 280 -2.85 17.77 -6.33
N GLU A 281 -1.56 18.09 -6.35
CA GLU A 281 -0.73 18.01 -7.56
C GLU A 281 -0.58 16.57 -8.04
N VAL A 282 -0.23 15.64 -7.14
CA VAL A 282 -0.06 14.25 -7.53
C VAL A 282 -1.38 13.60 -7.92
N SER A 283 -2.46 13.88 -7.20
CA SER A 283 -3.79 13.32 -7.50
C SER A 283 -4.34 13.79 -8.86
N ALA A 284 -4.02 15.03 -9.26
CA ALA A 284 -4.38 15.62 -10.55
C ALA A 284 -3.39 15.29 -11.69
N SER A 285 -2.22 14.71 -11.38
CA SER A 285 -1.18 14.42 -12.37
C SER A 285 -1.70 13.54 -13.50
N LYS A 286 -1.27 13.83 -14.73
CA LYS A 286 -1.62 13.05 -15.92
C LYS A 286 -0.80 11.76 -16.09
N GLN A 287 0.14 11.48 -15.18
CA GLN A 287 0.95 10.26 -15.24
C GLN A 287 0.06 9.02 -15.34
N ASN A 288 0.34 8.20 -16.34
CA ASN A 288 -0.41 6.99 -16.66
C ASN A 288 0.55 5.94 -17.24
N TYR A 289 1.13 5.14 -16.38
CA TYR A 289 2.12 4.14 -16.81
C TYR A 289 1.55 3.13 -17.79
N LEU A 290 0.31 2.72 -17.60
CA LEU A 290 -0.30 1.74 -18.51
C LEU A 290 -0.44 2.28 -19.94
N ALA A 291 -0.65 3.60 -20.11
CA ALA A 291 -0.70 4.23 -21.42
C ALA A 291 0.69 4.47 -22.03
N GLU A 292 1.75 4.54 -21.22
CA GLU A 292 3.12 4.78 -21.68
C GLU A 292 3.78 3.53 -22.28
N PHE A 293 3.31 2.33 -21.91
CA PHE A 293 3.86 1.05 -22.34
C PHE A 293 2.88 0.28 -23.21
N LYS A 294 3.41 -0.47 -24.18
CA LYS A 294 2.61 -1.37 -25.02
C LYS A 294 2.09 -2.54 -24.19
N GLN A 295 0.81 -2.84 -24.32
CA GLN A 295 0.15 -3.92 -23.57
C GLN A 295 0.16 -5.25 -24.35
N GLU A 296 0.76 -5.27 -25.54
CA GLU A 296 0.94 -6.45 -26.37
C GLU A 296 2.31 -7.10 -26.10
N LEU A 297 2.39 -8.42 -26.30
CA LEU A 297 3.68 -9.12 -26.26
C LEU A 297 4.59 -8.63 -27.39
N GLY A 298 5.81 -8.20 -27.05
CA GLY A 298 6.74 -7.66 -28.04
C GLY A 298 7.83 -6.79 -27.44
N LYS A 299 8.38 -5.93 -28.29
CA LYS A 299 9.37 -4.92 -27.89
C LYS A 299 8.71 -3.76 -27.16
N GLN A 300 9.36 -3.33 -26.10
CA GLN A 300 9.07 -2.11 -25.37
C GLN A 300 10.12 -1.03 -25.65
N ASP A 301 9.75 0.21 -25.40
CA ASP A 301 10.70 1.32 -25.36
C ASP A 301 11.47 1.29 -24.03
N MET A 302 12.60 0.61 -24.02
CA MET A 302 13.43 0.42 -22.82
C MET A 302 14.04 1.74 -22.31
N GLU A 303 14.07 2.81 -23.13
CA GLU A 303 14.56 4.13 -22.72
C GLU A 303 13.63 4.78 -21.68
N LYS A 304 12.37 4.33 -21.61
CA LYS A 304 11.41 4.74 -20.57
C LYS A 304 11.67 4.08 -19.21
N CYS A 305 12.41 2.98 -19.19
CA CYS A 305 12.73 2.24 -17.98
C CYS A 305 14.01 2.79 -17.31
N VAL A 306 14.02 4.08 -17.03
CA VAL A 306 15.18 4.77 -16.45
C VAL A 306 15.08 4.76 -14.94
N VAL A 307 16.17 4.44 -14.27
CA VAL A 307 16.33 4.70 -12.84
C VAL A 307 16.39 6.21 -12.64
N MET A 308 15.46 6.74 -11.86
CA MET A 308 15.37 8.18 -11.61
C MET A 308 16.61 8.69 -10.84
N VAL A 309 17.00 9.92 -11.11
CA VAL A 309 18.08 10.62 -10.40
C VAL A 309 17.54 11.96 -9.90
N PRO A 310 17.41 12.14 -8.57
CA PRO A 310 16.86 13.37 -8.01
C PRO A 310 17.63 14.62 -8.45
N GLY A 311 16.90 15.73 -8.62
CA GLY A 311 17.51 17.03 -8.98
C GLY A 311 17.98 17.16 -10.44
N LYS A 312 17.82 16.13 -11.27
CA LYS A 312 18.03 16.27 -12.72
C LYS A 312 16.74 16.70 -13.40
N ALA A 313 16.82 17.71 -14.26
CA ALA A 313 15.71 18.03 -15.16
C ALA A 313 15.36 16.78 -15.99
N LYS A 314 14.06 16.54 -16.17
CA LYS A 314 13.57 15.46 -17.02
C LYS A 314 13.86 15.74 -18.48
#